data_b6fc86ca6dd1a04ddc56fd6b626a9e00
#
_entry.id   b6fc86ca6dd1a04ddc56fd6b626a9e00
#
_cell.length_a   1.000
_cell.length_b   1.000
_cell.length_c   1.000
_cell.angle_alpha   90.00
_cell.angle_beta   90.00
_cell.angle_gamma   90.00
#
_symmetry.space_group_name_H-M   'P 1'
#
loop_
_entity.id
_entity.type
_entity.pdbx_description
1 polymer ?
#
loop_
_entity_poly.entity_id
_entity_poly.type
_entity_poly.pdbx_seq_one_letter_code
_entity_poly.pdbx_strand_id
1 'polypeptide(L)'
;MPNVSLTIFANFKIDNEERYLRMKDSFISFKDISAEKWVINIRGSYKSDTFDFLEEHLGEKLYHYDLQSSNGWFHDTRVMLKDINSDYIFFWIEDHINMADVSIYDNILKDMCENKVDHFIYSWWQKSVLNKYEYINKEETNNINIYNINDRNIRIIEKRIETYFMPISSVSISTNMFFKNFLITPASDD
;
A
#
# COMPACT_ATOMS: atom_id res chain seq x y z
N MET A 1 13.53 4.86 20.34
CA MET A 1 13.29 4.57 18.91
C MET A 1 12.38 5.67 18.42
N PRO A 2 12.54 6.21 17.21
CA PRO A 2 11.53 7.11 16.67
C PRO A 2 10.21 6.34 16.61
N ASN A 3 9.17 6.95 17.17
CA ASN A 3 7.82 6.38 17.12
C ASN A 3 7.29 6.63 15.72
N VAL A 4 7.45 5.68 14.81
CA VAL A 4 7.05 5.78 13.41
C VAL A 4 5.57 5.43 13.32
N SER A 5 4.76 6.35 12.81
CA SER A 5 3.32 6.17 12.68
C SER A 5 2.94 5.56 11.34
N LEU A 6 2.00 4.61 11.36
CA LEU A 6 1.48 3.90 10.18
C LEU A 6 -0.04 4.04 10.10
N THR A 7 -0.54 4.38 8.92
CA THR A 7 -1.97 4.27 8.56
C THR A 7 -2.14 3.19 7.50
N ILE A 8 -3.10 2.29 7.68
CA ILE A 8 -3.53 1.38 6.61
C ILE A 8 -4.62 2.08 5.80
N PHE A 9 -4.43 2.11 4.49
CA PHE A 9 -5.30 2.80 3.54
C PHE A 9 -5.85 1.81 2.52
N ALA A 10 -7.16 1.91 2.26
CA ALA A 10 -7.81 1.12 1.22
C ALA A 10 -8.98 1.86 0.56
N ASN A 11 -9.15 1.66 -0.74
CA ASN A 11 -10.28 2.18 -1.51
C ASN A 11 -10.68 1.15 -2.58
N PHE A 12 -11.66 0.31 -2.30
CA PHE A 12 -12.02 -0.82 -3.16
C PHE A 12 -13.54 -1.01 -3.31
N LYS A 13 -13.93 -2.01 -4.10
CA LYS A 13 -15.31 -2.33 -4.42
C LYS A 13 -15.60 -3.80 -4.19
N ILE A 14 -16.65 -4.11 -3.41
CA ILE A 14 -17.11 -5.46 -3.10
C ILE A 14 -18.53 -5.64 -3.66
N ASP A 15 -18.63 -6.33 -4.79
CA ASP A 15 -19.91 -6.51 -5.51
C ASP A 15 -20.54 -7.90 -5.33
N ASN A 16 -19.79 -8.85 -4.80
CA ASN A 16 -20.26 -10.23 -4.65
C ASN A 16 -19.65 -10.90 -3.41
N GLU A 17 -20.26 -12.02 -3.03
CA GLU A 17 -19.89 -12.80 -1.86
C GLU A 17 -18.45 -13.33 -1.92
N GLU A 18 -17.99 -13.76 -3.08
CA GLU A 18 -16.62 -14.29 -3.25
C GLU A 18 -15.58 -13.21 -2.90
N ARG A 19 -15.75 -11.98 -3.38
CA ARG A 19 -14.86 -10.87 -3.03
C ARG A 19 -14.96 -10.49 -1.56
N TYR A 20 -16.16 -10.55 -0.98
CA TYR A 20 -16.36 -10.32 0.43
C TYR A 20 -15.60 -11.33 1.29
N LEU A 21 -15.69 -12.62 0.96
CA LEU A 21 -14.96 -13.66 1.68
C LEU A 21 -13.44 -13.50 1.53
N ARG A 22 -12.93 -13.22 0.32
CA ARG A 22 -11.51 -12.94 0.10
C ARG A 22 -11.04 -11.73 0.91
N MET A 23 -11.82 -10.67 0.96
CA MET A 23 -11.52 -9.49 1.76
C MET A 23 -11.40 -9.84 3.24
N LYS A 24 -12.31 -10.68 3.78
CA LYS A 24 -12.24 -11.15 5.17
C LYS A 24 -10.95 -11.92 5.44
N ASP A 25 -10.59 -12.86 4.58
CA ASP A 25 -9.36 -13.64 4.72
C ASP A 25 -8.12 -12.74 4.64
N SER A 26 -8.12 -11.80 3.69
CA SER A 26 -7.07 -10.77 3.57
C SER A 26 -6.96 -9.96 4.86
N PHE A 27 -8.07 -9.38 5.32
CA PHE A 27 -8.11 -8.57 6.52
C PHE A 27 -7.56 -9.33 7.74
N ILE A 28 -8.02 -10.55 7.99
CA ILE A 28 -7.57 -11.37 9.12
C ILE A 28 -6.05 -11.59 9.07
N SER A 29 -5.46 -11.71 7.88
CA SER A 29 -4.02 -11.89 7.72
C SER A 29 -3.19 -10.63 8.00
N PHE A 30 -3.80 -9.43 7.95
CA PHE A 30 -3.14 -8.13 8.14
C PHE A 30 -3.57 -7.40 9.42
N LYS A 31 -4.67 -7.78 10.07
CA LYS A 31 -5.32 -7.01 11.14
C LYS A 31 -4.43 -6.69 12.35
N ASP A 32 -3.45 -7.52 12.62
CA ASP A 32 -2.56 -7.38 13.77
C ASP A 32 -1.31 -6.53 13.48
N ILE A 33 -1.20 -5.95 12.28
CA ILE A 33 -0.17 -4.96 11.97
C ILE A 33 -0.35 -3.75 12.90
N SER A 34 0.76 -3.27 13.45
CA SER A 34 0.79 -2.12 14.36
C SER A 34 0.49 -0.81 13.62
N ALA A 35 -0.79 -0.56 13.34
CA ALA A 35 -1.26 0.67 12.71
C ALA A 35 -2.07 1.52 13.68
N GLU A 36 -1.92 2.85 13.57
CA GLU A 36 -2.70 3.81 14.36
C GLU A 36 -4.16 3.81 13.94
N LYS A 37 -4.41 3.75 12.63
CA LYS A 37 -5.75 3.76 12.05
C LYS A 37 -5.82 3.06 10.70
N TRP A 38 -7.05 2.70 10.33
CA TRP A 38 -7.45 2.16 9.04
C TRP A 38 -8.37 3.14 8.35
N VAL A 39 -7.94 3.73 7.25
CA VAL A 39 -8.71 4.70 6.46
C VAL A 39 -9.24 4.00 5.22
N ILE A 40 -10.54 3.73 5.20
CA ILE A 40 -11.14 2.81 4.23
C ILE A 40 -12.36 3.43 3.55
N ASN A 41 -12.44 3.28 2.24
CA ASN A 41 -13.65 3.49 1.46
C ASN A 41 -14.05 2.22 0.74
N ILE A 42 -15.29 1.80 0.90
CA ILE A 42 -15.84 0.60 0.29
C ILE A 42 -17.07 0.96 -0.53
N ARG A 43 -17.14 0.42 -1.73
CA ARG A 43 -18.27 0.52 -2.64
C ARG A 43 -18.81 -0.86 -2.95
N GLY A 44 -19.99 -0.92 -3.57
CA GLY A 44 -20.62 -2.16 -4.02
C GLY A 44 -21.70 -2.67 -3.10
N SER A 45 -22.31 -3.79 -3.50
CA SER A 45 -23.48 -4.37 -2.83
C SER A 45 -23.18 -4.93 -1.43
N TYR A 46 -21.94 -5.32 -1.15
CA TYR A 46 -21.50 -5.83 0.16
C TYR A 46 -20.83 -4.75 1.04
N LYS A 47 -21.08 -3.47 0.75
CA LYS A 47 -20.50 -2.37 1.51
C LYS A 47 -20.87 -2.42 2.98
N SER A 48 -22.15 -2.58 3.32
CA SER A 48 -22.64 -2.61 4.70
C SER A 48 -22.03 -3.77 5.47
N ASP A 49 -22.17 -5.00 4.92
CA ASP A 49 -21.62 -6.20 5.56
C ASP A 49 -20.10 -6.10 5.80
N THR A 50 -19.40 -5.43 4.87
CA THR A 50 -17.96 -5.23 4.98
C THR A 50 -17.61 -4.24 6.09
N PHE A 51 -18.34 -3.13 6.21
CA PHE A 51 -18.11 -2.18 7.30
C PHE A 51 -18.46 -2.76 8.65
N ASP A 52 -19.59 -3.46 8.78
CA ASP A 52 -19.99 -4.12 10.03
C ASP A 52 -18.90 -5.10 10.51
N PHE A 53 -18.36 -5.90 9.57
CA PHE A 53 -17.25 -6.82 9.86
C PHE A 53 -15.98 -6.08 10.28
N LEU A 54 -15.59 -5.02 9.59
CA LEU A 54 -14.36 -4.27 9.92
C LEU A 54 -14.50 -3.51 11.23
N GLU A 55 -15.69 -2.95 11.52
CA GLU A 55 -15.97 -2.23 12.76
C GLU A 55 -15.91 -3.15 13.97
N GLU A 56 -16.43 -4.38 13.86
CA GLU A 56 -16.32 -5.40 14.91
C GLU A 56 -14.87 -5.66 15.32
N HIS A 57 -13.93 -5.61 14.37
CA HIS A 57 -12.53 -5.96 14.61
C HIS A 57 -11.64 -4.76 14.92
N LEU A 58 -11.91 -3.60 14.33
CA LEU A 58 -11.05 -2.41 14.41
C LEU A 58 -11.54 -1.38 15.42
N GLY A 59 -12.86 -1.33 15.69
CA GLY A 59 -13.45 -0.34 16.58
C GLY A 59 -13.04 1.09 16.23
N GLU A 60 -12.52 1.81 17.22
CA GLU A 60 -12.11 3.22 17.06
C GLU A 60 -10.96 3.45 16.06
N LYS A 61 -10.25 2.40 15.66
CA LYS A 61 -9.20 2.52 14.64
C LYS A 61 -9.75 2.62 13.22
N LEU A 62 -11.04 2.31 13.00
CA LEU A 62 -11.66 2.36 11.67
C LEU A 62 -12.16 3.78 11.37
N TYR A 63 -11.61 4.36 10.30
CA TYR A 63 -12.09 5.60 9.70
C TYR A 63 -12.67 5.27 8.32
N HIS A 64 -14.00 5.23 8.23
CA HIS A 64 -14.64 4.89 6.98
C HIS A 64 -15.15 6.13 6.23
N TYR A 65 -15.07 6.04 4.90
CA TYR A 65 -15.63 7.02 3.97
C TYR A 65 -16.80 6.40 3.20
N ASP A 66 -17.74 7.24 2.78
CA ASP A 66 -18.86 6.87 1.92
C ASP A 66 -18.77 7.61 0.57
N LEU A 67 -17.70 7.37 -0.17
CA LEU A 67 -17.48 7.97 -1.47
C LEU A 67 -17.94 7.01 -2.57
N GLN A 68 -18.73 7.52 -3.51
CA GLN A 68 -19.38 6.70 -4.54
C GLN A 68 -18.60 6.63 -5.85
N SER A 69 -17.42 7.21 -5.91
CA SER A 69 -16.56 7.30 -7.10
C SER A 69 -17.22 7.91 -8.34
N SER A 70 -18.19 8.80 -8.16
CA SER A 70 -18.77 9.57 -9.26
C SER A 70 -17.71 10.37 -10.04
N ASN A 71 -16.64 10.79 -9.35
CA ASN A 71 -15.51 11.51 -9.91
C ASN A 71 -14.27 10.62 -10.10
N GLY A 72 -14.42 9.30 -9.96
CA GLY A 72 -13.36 8.30 -10.12
C GLY A 72 -12.53 7.99 -8.87
N TRP A 73 -11.85 6.86 -8.93
CA TRP A 73 -11.06 6.30 -7.83
C TRP A 73 -9.97 7.27 -7.31
N PHE A 74 -9.27 7.94 -8.23
CA PHE A 74 -8.21 8.89 -7.87
C PHE A 74 -8.75 10.12 -7.12
N HIS A 75 -9.93 10.61 -7.51
CA HIS A 75 -10.57 11.73 -6.82
C HIS A 75 -10.92 11.35 -5.38
N ASP A 76 -11.57 10.21 -5.19
CA ASP A 76 -11.95 9.72 -3.86
C ASP A 76 -10.71 9.49 -2.99
N THR A 77 -9.68 8.86 -3.56
CA THR A 77 -8.40 8.66 -2.87
C THR A 77 -7.79 9.98 -2.38
N ARG A 78 -7.83 11.03 -3.19
CA ARG A 78 -7.35 12.37 -2.79
C ARG A 78 -8.13 12.95 -1.61
N VAL A 79 -9.44 12.73 -1.60
CA VAL A 79 -10.29 13.20 -0.49
C VAL A 79 -9.87 12.50 0.79
N MET A 80 -9.74 11.19 0.77
CA MET A 80 -9.37 10.36 1.91
C MET A 80 -7.97 10.71 2.45
N LEU A 81 -7.01 10.96 1.57
CA LEU A 81 -5.62 11.23 1.93
C LEU A 81 -5.42 12.56 2.69
N LYS A 82 -6.39 13.48 2.65
CA LYS A 82 -6.32 14.74 3.40
C LYS A 82 -6.27 14.52 4.91
N ASP A 83 -6.91 13.46 5.39
CA ASP A 83 -7.03 13.16 6.81
C ASP A 83 -5.94 12.20 7.32
N ILE A 84 -4.99 11.84 6.45
CA ILE A 84 -3.85 10.98 6.81
C ILE A 84 -2.62 11.85 7.10
N ASN A 85 -2.17 11.80 8.36
CA ASN A 85 -1.01 12.54 8.84
C ASN A 85 0.12 11.65 9.38
N SER A 86 -0.02 10.31 9.27
CA SER A 86 1.01 9.36 9.65
C SER A 86 2.27 9.50 8.79
N ASP A 87 3.41 9.03 9.29
CA ASP A 87 4.68 9.05 8.56
C ASP A 87 4.62 8.15 7.33
N TYR A 88 3.96 6.99 7.48
CA TYR A 88 3.84 5.97 6.44
C TYR A 88 2.38 5.59 6.19
N ILE A 89 2.12 5.16 4.95
CA ILE A 89 0.84 4.62 4.49
C ILE A 89 1.09 3.20 3.98
N PHE A 90 0.36 2.24 4.53
CA PHE A 90 0.28 0.89 4.00
C PHE A 90 -0.92 0.80 3.07
N PHE A 91 -0.69 0.59 1.78
CA PHE A 91 -1.76 0.41 0.82
C PHE A 91 -2.23 -1.05 0.84
N TRP A 92 -3.38 -1.29 1.49
CA TRP A 92 -4.01 -2.60 1.57
C TRP A 92 -4.91 -2.85 0.37
N ILE A 93 -4.76 -4.03 -0.22
CA ILE A 93 -5.59 -4.53 -1.32
C ILE A 93 -6.35 -5.75 -0.80
N GLU A 94 -7.66 -5.77 -1.03
CA GLU A 94 -8.62 -6.68 -0.38
C GLU A 94 -8.49 -8.16 -0.74
N ASP A 95 -7.71 -8.50 -1.76
CA ASP A 95 -7.53 -9.88 -2.24
C ASP A 95 -6.12 -10.44 -2.00
N HIS A 96 -5.30 -9.73 -1.24
CA HIS A 96 -3.94 -10.16 -0.89
C HIS A 96 -3.90 -10.78 0.50
N ILE A 97 -3.20 -11.89 0.64
CA ILE A 97 -3.01 -12.59 1.91
C ILE A 97 -1.58 -12.34 2.41
N ASN A 98 -1.45 -11.91 3.64
CA ASN A 98 -0.16 -11.84 4.30
C ASN A 98 0.29 -13.24 4.74
N MET A 99 1.46 -13.66 4.28
CA MET A 99 2.06 -14.95 4.63
C MET A 99 3.22 -14.82 5.63
N ALA A 100 3.59 -13.59 5.98
CA ALA A 100 4.66 -13.32 6.92
C ALA A 100 4.12 -13.08 8.35
N ASP A 101 5.00 -13.22 9.33
CA ASP A 101 4.68 -12.77 10.68
C ASP A 101 4.48 -11.25 10.70
N VAL A 102 3.40 -10.78 11.31
CA VAL A 102 3.06 -9.35 11.33
C VAL A 102 4.11 -8.51 12.05
N SER A 103 4.87 -9.07 12.98
CA SER A 103 5.96 -8.38 13.68
C SER A 103 7.09 -7.93 12.75
N ILE A 104 7.20 -8.50 11.55
CA ILE A 104 8.21 -8.08 10.56
C ILE A 104 7.96 -6.65 10.08
N TYR A 105 6.70 -6.19 10.08
CA TYR A 105 6.36 -4.85 9.58
C TYR A 105 6.95 -3.73 10.44
N ASP A 106 7.03 -3.92 11.75
CA ASP A 106 7.68 -2.94 12.64
C ASP A 106 9.18 -2.82 12.32
N ASN A 107 9.84 -3.94 12.01
CA ASN A 107 11.24 -3.94 11.59
C ASN A 107 11.44 -3.31 10.22
N ILE A 108 10.52 -3.59 9.27
CA ILE A 108 10.53 -2.97 7.94
C ILE A 108 10.37 -1.45 8.04
N LEU A 109 9.41 -0.98 8.83
CA LEU A 109 9.18 0.46 9.04
C LEU A 109 10.39 1.14 9.67
N LYS A 110 11.03 0.47 10.63
CA LYS A 110 12.27 0.94 11.23
C LYS A 110 13.38 1.08 10.18
N ASP A 111 13.61 0.04 9.39
CA ASP A 111 14.64 0.05 8.35
C ASP A 111 14.34 1.12 7.29
N MET A 112 13.07 1.28 6.90
CA MET A 112 12.64 2.34 5.97
C MET A 112 12.95 3.73 6.54
N CYS A 113 12.64 3.97 7.81
CA CYS A 113 12.89 5.25 8.47
C CYS A 113 14.39 5.56 8.57
N GLU A 114 15.18 4.61 9.06
CA GLU A 114 16.61 4.78 9.26
C GLU A 114 17.37 5.00 7.94
N ASN A 115 16.93 4.37 6.85
CA ASN A 115 17.56 4.45 5.53
C ASN A 115 16.84 5.42 4.56
N LYS A 116 15.82 6.16 5.03
CA LYS A 116 15.06 7.14 4.24
C LYS A 116 14.46 6.53 2.97
N VAL A 117 13.88 5.33 3.11
CA VAL A 117 13.22 4.62 2.02
C VAL A 117 11.82 5.20 1.81
N ASP A 118 11.55 5.69 0.61
CA ASP A 118 10.27 6.31 0.26
C ASP A 118 9.17 5.30 -0.01
N HIS A 119 9.51 4.13 -0.56
CA HIS A 119 8.54 3.15 -1.00
C HIS A 119 9.07 1.73 -0.85
N PHE A 120 8.29 0.90 -0.19
CA PHE A 120 8.56 -0.53 0.00
C PHE A 120 7.45 -1.35 -0.65
N ILE A 121 7.83 -2.24 -1.56
CA ILE A 121 6.91 -3.15 -2.22
C ILE A 121 6.95 -4.47 -1.46
N TYR A 122 5.83 -4.79 -0.79
CA TYR A 122 5.61 -6.09 -0.20
C TYR A 122 4.82 -6.94 -1.20
N SER A 123 5.54 -7.67 -2.02
CA SER A 123 4.94 -8.49 -3.07
C SER A 123 5.66 -9.82 -3.20
N TRP A 124 4.90 -10.88 -3.48
CA TRP A 124 5.37 -12.21 -3.87
C TRP A 124 5.94 -12.23 -5.30
N TRP A 125 6.68 -11.20 -5.67
CA TRP A 125 7.31 -11.11 -6.96
C TRP A 125 8.28 -12.27 -7.16
N GLN A 126 8.15 -12.96 -8.26
CA GLN A 126 9.04 -14.04 -8.61
C GLN A 126 10.49 -13.54 -8.69
N LYS A 127 11.43 -14.38 -8.28
CA LYS A 127 12.88 -14.07 -8.31
C LYS A 127 13.35 -13.53 -9.66
N SER A 128 12.71 -13.94 -10.77
CA SER A 128 12.97 -13.45 -12.13
C SER A 128 12.69 -11.95 -12.30
N VAL A 129 11.80 -11.36 -11.49
CA VAL A 129 11.52 -9.92 -11.53
C VAL A 129 12.61 -9.16 -10.78
N LEU A 130 13.12 -9.71 -9.68
CA LEU A 130 14.21 -9.11 -8.91
C LEU A 130 15.51 -9.04 -9.73
N ASN A 131 15.75 -9.98 -10.65
CA ASN A 131 16.93 -9.95 -11.52
C ASN A 131 16.96 -8.70 -12.43
N LYS A 132 15.83 -8.01 -12.62
CA LYS A 132 15.79 -6.75 -13.40
C LYS A 132 16.47 -5.59 -12.67
N TYR A 133 16.63 -5.70 -11.34
CA TYR A 133 17.31 -4.71 -10.51
C TYR A 133 18.80 -5.00 -10.28
N GLU A 134 19.36 -6.11 -10.82
CA GLU A 134 20.76 -6.51 -10.63
C GLU A 134 21.80 -5.46 -11.05
N TYR A 135 21.37 -4.48 -11.85
CA TYR A 135 22.24 -3.43 -12.39
C TYR A 135 22.12 -2.09 -11.64
N ILE A 136 21.34 -2.08 -10.56
CA ILE A 136 21.18 -0.92 -9.69
C ILE A 136 21.93 -1.24 -8.40
N ASN A 137 22.68 -0.26 -7.91
CA ASN A 137 23.34 -0.40 -6.61
C ASN A 137 22.29 -0.75 -5.54
N LYS A 138 22.55 -1.84 -4.85
CA LYS A 138 21.71 -2.38 -3.81
C LYS A 138 22.39 -2.21 -2.47
N GLU A 139 21.67 -1.66 -1.51
CA GLU A 139 22.00 -1.70 -0.11
C GLU A 139 21.09 -2.74 0.57
N GLU A 140 21.56 -3.39 1.60
CA GLU A 140 20.81 -4.41 2.33
C GLU A 140 20.79 -4.10 3.81
N THR A 141 19.62 -4.27 4.41
CA THR A 141 19.46 -4.38 5.85
C THR A 141 19.14 -5.84 6.21
N ASN A 142 18.80 -6.08 7.48
CA ASN A 142 18.35 -7.42 7.90
C ASN A 142 16.94 -7.77 7.33
N ASN A 143 16.14 -6.77 6.96
CA ASN A 143 14.73 -6.97 6.61
C ASN A 143 14.40 -6.54 5.17
N ILE A 144 15.13 -5.59 4.58
CA ILE A 144 14.82 -5.04 3.25
C ILE A 144 16.05 -4.92 2.34
N ASN A 145 15.80 -5.01 1.04
CA ASN A 145 16.75 -4.63 0.00
C ASN A 145 16.39 -3.22 -0.50
N ILE A 146 17.36 -2.33 -0.54
CA ILE A 146 17.16 -0.93 -0.88
C ILE A 146 17.79 -0.64 -2.25
N TYR A 147 17.01 -0.05 -3.13
CA TYR A 147 17.45 0.35 -4.48
C TYR A 147 17.24 1.85 -4.65
N ASN A 148 18.30 2.56 -4.98
CA ASN A 148 18.19 3.98 -5.34
C ASN A 148 17.77 4.10 -6.80
N ILE A 149 16.50 4.44 -7.05
CA ILE A 149 15.92 4.53 -8.38
C ILE A 149 15.89 6.00 -8.81
N ASN A 150 16.59 6.30 -9.90
CA ASN A 150 16.62 7.62 -10.53
C ASN A 150 16.27 7.47 -12.02
N ASP A 151 16.11 8.59 -12.75
CA ASP A 151 15.72 8.60 -14.16
C ASP A 151 16.60 7.73 -15.05
N ARG A 152 17.90 7.67 -14.77
CA ARG A 152 18.83 6.82 -15.52
C ARG A 152 18.54 5.34 -15.29
N ASN A 153 18.30 4.96 -14.06
CA ASN A 153 18.01 3.59 -13.67
C ASN A 153 16.65 3.15 -14.21
N ILE A 154 15.64 4.03 -14.16
CA ILE A 154 14.31 3.79 -14.75
C ILE A 154 14.45 3.44 -16.23
N ARG A 155 15.14 4.25 -17.01
CA ARG A 155 15.36 4.00 -18.45
C ARG A 155 16.06 2.66 -18.73
N ILE A 156 17.01 2.27 -17.87
CA ILE A 156 17.69 0.97 -18.00
C ILE A 156 16.71 -0.18 -17.71
N ILE A 157 15.89 -0.04 -16.68
CA ILE A 157 14.88 -1.03 -16.33
C ILE A 157 13.86 -1.16 -17.47
N GLU A 158 13.26 -0.06 -17.91
CA GLU A 158 12.25 -0.03 -18.98
C GLU A 158 12.73 -0.66 -20.28
N LYS A 159 13.98 -0.35 -20.67
CA LYS A 159 14.58 -0.97 -21.85
C LYS A 159 14.72 -2.48 -21.73
N ARG A 160 14.86 -3.02 -20.53
CA ARG A 160 15.04 -4.46 -20.27
C ARG A 160 13.74 -5.20 -20.13
N ILE A 161 12.75 -4.57 -19.52
CA ILE A 161 11.42 -5.16 -19.34
C ILE A 161 10.52 -4.96 -20.55
N GLU A 162 10.99 -4.16 -21.55
CA GLU A 162 10.25 -3.79 -22.77
C GLU A 162 8.87 -3.16 -22.48
N THR A 163 8.74 -2.51 -21.32
CA THR A 163 7.51 -1.82 -20.91
C THR A 163 7.85 -0.72 -19.90
N TYR A 164 6.86 0.11 -19.57
CA TYR A 164 7.03 1.15 -18.56
C TYR A 164 7.26 0.54 -17.16
N PHE A 165 8.16 1.18 -16.42
CA PHE A 165 8.39 0.83 -15.04
C PHE A 165 7.27 1.38 -14.17
N MET A 166 6.48 0.48 -13.58
CA MET A 166 5.43 0.83 -12.64
C MET A 166 5.79 0.32 -11.23
N PRO A 167 6.28 1.16 -10.34
CA PRO A 167 6.62 0.75 -8.98
C PRO A 167 5.40 0.50 -8.09
N ILE A 168 4.20 0.91 -8.52
CA ILE A 168 2.98 0.87 -7.71
C ILE A 168 2.00 -0.12 -8.33
N SER A 169 2.10 -1.38 -7.98
CA SER A 169 1.13 -2.36 -8.46
C SER A 169 0.65 -3.37 -7.44
N SER A 170 1.01 -3.22 -6.19
CA SER A 170 0.72 -4.23 -5.17
C SER A 170 0.71 -3.64 -3.77
N VAL A 171 0.39 -4.46 -2.79
CA VAL A 171 0.51 -4.10 -1.37
C VAL A 171 1.88 -3.47 -1.12
N SER A 172 1.87 -2.26 -0.61
CA SER A 172 3.08 -1.45 -0.45
C SER A 172 3.00 -0.57 0.80
N ILE A 173 4.18 -0.20 1.30
CA ILE A 173 4.31 0.83 2.34
C ILE A 173 5.06 2.00 1.72
N SER A 174 4.54 3.19 1.89
CA SER A 174 5.17 4.41 1.35
C SER A 174 5.23 5.49 2.41
N THR A 175 6.23 6.39 2.31
CA THR A 175 6.12 7.65 3.05
C THR A 175 4.83 8.36 2.63
N ASN A 176 4.23 9.08 3.57
CA ASN A 176 3.01 9.84 3.30
C ASN A 176 3.20 10.83 2.13
N MET A 177 4.37 11.48 2.08
CA MET A 177 4.71 12.41 1.01
C MET A 177 4.81 11.70 -0.35
N PHE A 178 5.48 10.57 -0.42
CA PHE A 178 5.62 9.81 -1.67
C PHE A 178 4.24 9.32 -2.15
N PHE A 179 3.45 8.72 -1.26
CA PHE A 179 2.12 8.21 -1.59
C PHE A 179 1.21 9.32 -2.13
N LYS A 180 1.16 10.48 -1.46
CA LYS A 180 0.36 11.64 -1.89
C LYS A 180 0.84 12.19 -3.23
N ASN A 181 2.12 12.36 -3.43
CA ASN A 181 2.66 12.94 -4.66
C ASN A 181 2.53 12.00 -5.85
N PHE A 182 2.75 10.70 -5.65
CA PHE A 182 2.73 9.71 -6.73
C PHE A 182 1.31 9.33 -7.17
N LEU A 183 0.40 9.15 -6.21
CA LEU A 183 -0.99 8.80 -6.52
C LEU A 183 -1.87 10.00 -6.85
N ILE A 184 -1.44 11.20 -6.49
CA ILE A 184 -2.27 12.40 -6.58
C ILE A 184 -1.91 13.30 -7.75
N THR A 185 -0.71 13.23 -8.27
CA THR A 185 -0.36 14.01 -9.46
C THR A 185 -1.16 13.46 -10.63
N PRO A 186 -2.11 14.23 -11.23
CA PRO A 186 -2.70 13.82 -12.47
C PRO A 186 -1.55 13.64 -13.45
N ALA A 187 -1.55 12.53 -14.22
CA ALA A 187 -0.80 12.52 -15.45
C ALA A 187 -1.19 13.81 -16.16
N SER A 188 -0.22 14.68 -16.45
CA SER A 188 -0.48 15.84 -17.26
C SER A 188 -1.15 15.33 -18.53
N ASP A 189 -2.35 15.83 -18.82
CA ASP A 189 -2.99 15.65 -20.10
C ASP A 189 -2.14 16.43 -21.12
N ASP A 190 -1.05 15.83 -21.60
CA ASP A 190 -0.26 16.28 -22.73
C ASP A 190 -0.47 15.31 -23.90
#